data_59f66386b386762650bfb69e314d6a12
#
_entry.id   59f66386b386762650bfb69e314d6a12
#
_cell.length_a   1.000
_cell.length_b   1.000
_cell.length_c   1.000
_cell.angle_alpha   90.00
_cell.angle_beta   90.00
_cell.angle_gamma   90.00
#
_symmetry.space_group_name_H-M   'P 1'
#
loop_
_entity.id
_entity.type
_entity.pdbx_description
1 polymer ?
#
loop_
_entity_poly.entity_id
_entity_poly.type
_entity_poly.pdbx_seq_one_letter_code
_entity_poly.pdbx_strand_id
1 'polypeptide(L)'
;MNTLQKKLLREHLLDPGMDFNQKLKLFITIFNADISGPDFPSEKWNISGSDWQRYEFLGDRVLNLVAADYFYHHPASEREGQMTKKMGIVSNESLTEIIERKKIDIALLIPEIIGQQKTYGEKVTGGALEAFIGVLYDSIGFEGTKTFILDFLSDEIDQHHPENNFIGKLQEWHQHQGLPLPVYSEIPEKRDGPVHSPLFTFRVCAAEGAVLGEGTGRNVTAAKQDAARKALEKLRIDA
;
A
#
# COMPACT_ATOMS: atom_id res chain seq x y z
N MET A 1 4.91 23.22 -13.82
CA MET A 1 6.34 23.01 -13.37
C MET A 1 7.30 23.09 -14.53
N ASN A 2 8.42 23.78 -14.35
CA ASN A 2 9.45 23.93 -15.38
C ASN A 2 10.38 22.70 -15.45
N THR A 3 11.27 22.68 -16.47
CA THR A 3 12.16 21.53 -16.73
C THR A 3 13.11 21.23 -15.56
N LEU A 4 13.59 22.24 -14.84
CA LEU A 4 14.49 22.07 -13.70
C LEU A 4 13.76 21.42 -12.53
N GLN A 5 12.55 21.87 -12.24
CA GLN A 5 11.70 21.31 -11.18
C GLN A 5 11.36 19.84 -11.46
N LYS A 6 11.00 19.51 -12.70
CA LYS A 6 10.75 18.11 -13.12
C LYS A 6 12.00 17.24 -12.95
N LYS A 7 13.19 17.78 -13.23
CA LYS A 7 14.46 17.09 -13.05
C LYS A 7 14.73 16.84 -11.55
N LEU A 8 14.59 17.86 -10.71
CA LEU A 8 14.78 17.75 -9.26
C LEU A 8 13.82 16.70 -8.65
N LEU A 9 12.56 16.72 -9.07
CA LEU A 9 11.60 15.71 -8.59
C LEU A 9 12.02 14.28 -8.97
N ARG A 10 12.48 14.06 -10.21
CA ARG A 10 12.96 12.73 -10.64
C ARG A 10 14.16 12.25 -9.83
N GLU A 11 15.11 13.13 -9.53
CA GLU A 11 16.33 12.78 -8.81
C GLU A 11 16.07 12.46 -7.34
N HIS A 12 15.14 13.17 -6.69
CA HIS A 12 14.96 13.08 -5.24
C HIS A 12 13.75 12.24 -4.80
N LEU A 13 12.64 12.25 -5.55
CA LEU A 13 11.47 11.43 -5.17
C LEU A 13 11.75 9.93 -5.29
N LEU A 14 12.71 9.56 -6.14
CA LEU A 14 13.13 8.16 -6.32
C LEU A 14 14.36 7.81 -5.46
N ASP A 15 14.84 8.73 -4.62
CA ASP A 15 15.93 8.46 -3.68
C ASP A 15 15.46 7.47 -2.59
N PRO A 16 16.07 6.28 -2.50
CA PRO A 16 15.73 5.30 -1.48
C PRO A 16 16.14 5.72 -0.07
N GLY A 17 17.01 6.72 0.08
CA GLY A 17 17.43 7.27 1.37
C GLY A 17 16.43 8.24 1.99
N MET A 18 15.40 8.68 1.26
CA MET A 18 14.37 9.58 1.76
C MET A 18 13.12 8.80 2.20
N ASP A 19 12.61 9.10 3.40
CA ASP A 19 11.29 8.61 3.80
C ASP A 19 10.17 9.31 3.03
N PHE A 20 8.96 8.75 3.11
CA PHE A 20 7.83 9.23 2.32
C PHE A 20 7.42 10.67 2.70
N ASN A 21 7.47 11.04 3.97
CA ASN A 21 7.13 12.41 4.41
C ASN A 21 8.17 13.44 3.94
N GLN A 22 9.45 13.06 3.88
CA GLN A 22 10.49 13.90 3.27
C GLN A 22 10.24 14.10 1.78
N LYS A 23 9.87 13.03 1.07
CA LYS A 23 9.48 13.09 -0.35
C LYS A 23 8.28 14.01 -0.58
N LEU A 24 7.24 13.93 0.28
CA LEU A 24 6.07 14.80 0.21
C LEU A 24 6.44 16.27 0.43
N LYS A 25 7.19 16.59 1.47
CA LYS A 25 7.61 17.97 1.77
C LYS A 25 8.42 18.57 0.63
N LEU A 26 9.36 17.79 0.09
CA LEU A 26 10.15 18.21 -1.06
C LEU A 26 9.27 18.48 -2.28
N PHE A 27 8.33 17.57 -2.58
CA PHE A 27 7.38 17.75 -3.67
C PHE A 27 6.57 19.04 -3.51
N ILE A 28 5.98 19.27 -2.34
CA ILE A 28 5.18 20.47 -2.05
C ILE A 28 6.02 21.74 -2.22
N THR A 29 7.26 21.73 -1.72
CA THR A 29 8.18 22.87 -1.86
C THR A 29 8.46 23.19 -3.33
N ILE A 30 8.76 22.16 -4.14
CA ILE A 30 9.05 22.34 -5.57
C ILE A 30 7.77 22.75 -6.34
N PHE A 31 6.63 22.16 -6.01
CA PHE A 31 5.36 22.44 -6.66
C PHE A 31 4.90 23.90 -6.37
N ASN A 32 4.92 24.29 -5.11
CA ASN A 32 4.46 25.62 -4.69
C ASN A 32 5.37 26.75 -5.20
N ALA A 33 6.68 26.51 -5.36
CA ALA A 33 7.61 27.49 -5.91
C ALA A 33 7.26 27.93 -7.36
N ASP A 34 6.53 27.07 -8.09
CA ASP A 34 6.06 27.39 -9.45
C ASP A 34 4.82 28.29 -9.47
N ILE A 35 3.99 28.20 -8.43
CA ILE A 35 2.66 28.84 -8.38
C ILE A 35 2.71 30.18 -7.62
N SER A 36 3.51 30.25 -6.56
CA SER A 36 3.41 31.34 -5.58
C SER A 36 4.56 32.33 -5.59
N GLY A 37 5.63 32.08 -6.35
CA GLY A 37 6.87 32.89 -6.27
C GLY A 37 7.61 32.74 -4.94
N PRO A 38 8.75 33.41 -4.76
CA PRO A 38 9.65 33.21 -3.62
C PRO A 38 9.10 33.68 -2.27
N ASP A 39 8.00 34.43 -2.24
CA ASP A 39 7.47 35.07 -1.03
C ASP A 39 6.39 34.26 -0.30
N PHE A 40 6.02 33.08 -0.79
CA PHE A 40 5.04 32.21 -0.16
C PHE A 40 5.59 30.78 0.03
N PRO A 41 6.38 30.51 1.06
CA PRO A 41 6.66 29.14 1.48
C PRO A 41 5.40 28.57 2.14
N SER A 42 4.46 28.04 1.36
CA SER A 42 3.36 27.26 1.90
C SER A 42 3.90 25.88 2.27
N GLU A 43 3.81 25.52 3.54
CA GLU A 43 4.10 24.15 4.02
C GLU A 43 3.07 23.15 3.52
N LYS A 44 2.00 23.63 2.90
CA LYS A 44 0.91 22.82 2.37
C LYS A 44 0.81 22.93 0.86
N TRP A 45 0.26 21.89 0.27
CA TRP A 45 0.00 21.84 -1.15
C TRP A 45 -1.05 22.87 -1.58
N ASN A 46 -0.58 23.89 -2.31
CA ASN A 46 -1.44 24.95 -2.83
C ASN A 46 -1.98 24.56 -4.22
N ILE A 47 -3.12 23.90 -4.25
CA ILE A 47 -3.80 23.48 -5.49
C ILE A 47 -5.26 23.90 -5.43
N SER A 48 -5.84 24.34 -6.57
CA SER A 48 -7.27 24.61 -6.64
C SER A 48 -8.11 23.35 -6.47
N GLY A 49 -9.33 23.46 -5.94
CA GLY A 49 -10.21 22.28 -5.79
C GLY A 49 -10.55 21.61 -7.12
N SER A 50 -10.67 22.36 -8.22
CA SER A 50 -10.92 21.82 -9.56
C SER A 50 -9.71 21.08 -10.12
N ASP A 51 -8.50 21.60 -9.92
CA ASP A 51 -7.28 20.95 -10.38
C ASP A 51 -6.97 19.72 -9.54
N TRP A 52 -7.22 19.78 -8.21
CA TRP A 52 -7.11 18.64 -7.33
C TRP A 52 -7.98 17.47 -7.80
N GLN A 53 -9.27 17.71 -8.11
CA GLN A 53 -10.18 16.69 -8.63
C GLN A 53 -9.73 16.11 -9.99
N ARG A 54 -9.16 16.94 -10.86
CA ARG A 54 -8.62 16.48 -12.14
C ARG A 54 -7.40 15.58 -11.96
N TYR A 55 -6.52 15.93 -11.03
CA TYR A 55 -5.36 15.10 -10.70
C TYR A 55 -5.76 13.83 -9.94
N GLU A 56 -6.75 13.89 -9.04
CA GLU A 56 -7.35 12.71 -8.41
C GLU A 56 -7.84 11.72 -9.47
N PHE A 57 -8.63 12.21 -10.44
CA PHE A 57 -9.12 11.38 -11.55
C PHE A 57 -7.96 10.75 -12.35
N LEU A 58 -6.94 11.52 -12.68
CA LEU A 58 -5.78 11.02 -13.44
C LEU A 58 -4.98 10.01 -12.62
N GLY A 59 -4.72 10.32 -11.37
CA GLY A 59 -3.92 9.50 -10.47
C GLY A 59 -4.56 8.15 -10.16
N ASP A 60 -5.89 8.11 -9.96
CA ASP A 60 -6.64 6.86 -9.83
C ASP A 60 -6.39 5.94 -11.04
N ARG A 61 -6.44 6.47 -12.27
CA ARG A 61 -6.20 5.68 -13.48
C ARG A 61 -4.75 5.20 -13.58
N VAL A 62 -3.79 6.05 -13.23
CA VAL A 62 -2.36 5.69 -13.24
C VAL A 62 -2.06 4.63 -12.17
N LEU A 63 -2.57 4.80 -10.96
CA LEU A 63 -2.40 3.86 -9.85
C LEU A 63 -2.97 2.48 -10.21
N ASN A 64 -4.20 2.44 -10.73
CA ASN A 64 -4.84 1.21 -11.18
C ASN A 64 -4.07 0.55 -12.34
N LEU A 65 -3.58 1.33 -13.31
CA LEU A 65 -2.79 0.79 -14.41
C LEU A 65 -1.48 0.16 -13.92
N VAL A 66 -0.76 0.82 -13.02
CA VAL A 66 0.50 0.31 -12.46
C VAL A 66 0.26 -0.99 -11.68
N ALA A 67 -0.78 -1.04 -10.84
CA ALA A 67 -1.13 -2.24 -10.10
C ALA A 67 -1.54 -3.39 -11.05
N ALA A 68 -2.36 -3.11 -12.07
CA ALA A 68 -2.77 -4.10 -13.05
C ALA A 68 -1.59 -4.61 -13.88
N ASP A 69 -0.70 -3.73 -14.35
CA ASP A 69 0.52 -4.08 -15.08
C ASP A 69 1.43 -4.96 -14.22
N TYR A 70 1.59 -4.62 -12.94
CA TYR A 70 2.35 -5.43 -12.01
C TYR A 70 1.76 -6.84 -11.87
N PHE A 71 0.48 -6.99 -11.53
CA PHE A 71 -0.14 -8.30 -11.34
C PHE A 71 -0.25 -9.11 -12.63
N TYR A 72 -0.35 -8.47 -13.78
CA TYR A 72 -0.33 -9.15 -15.07
C TYR A 72 1.02 -9.82 -15.36
N HIS A 73 2.13 -9.20 -14.96
CA HIS A 73 3.47 -9.71 -15.23
C HIS A 73 4.04 -10.57 -14.07
N HIS A 74 3.39 -10.59 -12.88
CA HIS A 74 3.86 -11.28 -11.69
C HIS A 74 2.72 -12.07 -11.02
N PRO A 75 2.87 -13.36 -10.93
CA PRO A 75 3.41 -14.34 -11.84
C PRO A 75 2.40 -14.76 -12.87
N ALA A 76 2.92 -15.22 -13.99
CA ALA A 76 2.24 -15.56 -15.22
C ALA A 76 1.12 -16.63 -15.15
N SER A 77 0.75 -17.14 -14.00
CA SER A 77 -0.21 -18.25 -13.86
C SER A 77 -1.55 -17.87 -13.22
N GLU A 78 -1.76 -16.60 -12.88
CA GLU A 78 -3.00 -16.21 -12.21
C GLU A 78 -4.16 -16.03 -13.17
N ARG A 79 -5.32 -16.52 -12.76
CA ARG A 79 -6.57 -16.29 -13.49
C ARG A 79 -7.04 -14.86 -13.27
N GLU A 80 -7.78 -14.31 -14.24
CA GLU A 80 -8.33 -12.94 -14.19
C GLU A 80 -9.02 -12.63 -12.86
N GLY A 81 -9.82 -13.55 -12.30
CA GLY A 81 -10.50 -13.34 -11.01
C GLY A 81 -9.56 -13.22 -9.80
N GLN A 82 -8.34 -13.76 -9.87
CA GLN A 82 -7.33 -13.61 -8.82
C GLN A 82 -6.66 -12.23 -8.94
N MET A 83 -6.31 -11.81 -10.15
CA MET A 83 -5.78 -10.47 -10.40
C MET A 83 -6.77 -9.38 -9.98
N THR A 84 -8.06 -9.56 -10.31
CA THR A 84 -9.13 -8.63 -9.89
C THR A 84 -9.22 -8.50 -8.36
N LYS A 85 -9.10 -9.60 -7.62
CA LYS A 85 -9.08 -9.55 -6.14
C LYS A 85 -7.87 -8.80 -5.60
N LYS A 86 -6.71 -8.97 -6.23
CA LYS A 86 -5.48 -8.28 -5.84
C LYS A 86 -5.53 -6.78 -6.10
N MET A 87 -6.33 -6.33 -7.06
CA MET A 87 -6.56 -4.90 -7.29
C MET A 87 -7.16 -4.18 -6.07
N GLY A 88 -7.68 -4.92 -5.09
CA GLY A 88 -8.12 -4.36 -3.82
C GLY A 88 -7.05 -3.57 -3.06
N ILE A 89 -5.75 -3.80 -3.33
CA ILE A 89 -4.65 -3.04 -2.69
C ILE A 89 -4.66 -1.54 -3.01
N VAL A 90 -5.30 -1.15 -4.11
CA VAL A 90 -5.44 0.26 -4.53
C VAL A 90 -6.84 0.82 -4.24
N SER A 91 -7.65 0.15 -3.42
CA SER A 91 -8.91 0.71 -2.91
C SER A 91 -8.64 1.82 -1.88
N ASN A 92 -9.57 2.76 -1.74
CA ASN A 92 -9.45 3.84 -0.76
C ASN A 92 -9.25 3.32 0.67
N GLU A 93 -9.89 2.21 1.04
CA GLU A 93 -9.70 1.52 2.32
C GLU A 93 -8.25 1.06 2.49
N SER A 94 -7.72 0.28 1.54
CA SER A 94 -6.34 -0.21 1.58
C SER A 94 -5.31 0.91 1.56
N LEU A 95 -5.52 1.92 0.71
CA LEU A 95 -4.63 3.10 0.66
C LEU A 95 -4.60 3.84 2.00
N THR A 96 -5.75 3.98 2.66
CA THR A 96 -5.84 4.61 3.98
C THR A 96 -5.08 3.80 5.03
N GLU A 97 -5.26 2.47 5.06
CA GLU A 97 -4.50 1.59 5.95
C GLU A 97 -2.99 1.68 5.73
N ILE A 98 -2.55 1.76 4.48
CA ILE A 98 -1.13 1.92 4.12
C ILE A 98 -0.60 3.25 4.63
N ILE A 99 -1.34 4.34 4.39
CA ILE A 99 -0.99 5.70 4.82
C ILE A 99 -0.83 5.76 6.35
N GLU A 100 -1.78 5.19 7.09
CA GLU A 100 -1.75 5.15 8.55
C GLU A 100 -0.57 4.31 9.06
N ARG A 101 -0.36 3.12 8.51
CA ARG A 101 0.72 2.23 8.89
C ARG A 101 2.10 2.83 8.62
N LYS A 102 2.28 3.46 7.46
CA LYS A 102 3.53 4.15 7.09
C LYS A 102 3.66 5.53 7.77
N LYS A 103 2.65 5.95 8.57
CA LYS A 103 2.60 7.24 9.28
C LYS A 103 2.81 8.43 8.34
N ILE A 104 2.17 8.39 7.19
CA ILE A 104 2.26 9.44 6.18
C ILE A 104 1.41 10.62 6.63
N ASP A 105 1.99 11.80 6.61
CA ASP A 105 1.28 13.05 6.90
C ASP A 105 0.45 13.49 5.69
N ILE A 106 -0.67 12.80 5.48
CA ILE A 106 -1.56 13.04 4.35
C ILE A 106 -2.17 14.46 4.38
N ALA A 107 -2.24 15.10 5.55
CA ALA A 107 -2.74 16.46 5.67
C ALA A 107 -1.95 17.47 4.83
N LEU A 108 -0.70 17.16 4.50
CA LEU A 108 0.12 17.93 3.58
C LEU A 108 -0.44 17.97 2.15
N LEU A 109 -1.14 16.92 1.72
CA LEU A 109 -1.71 16.76 0.38
C LEU A 109 -3.17 17.20 0.27
N ILE A 110 -3.83 17.50 1.39
CA ILE A 110 -5.23 17.89 1.40
C ILE A 110 -5.33 19.41 1.22
N PRO A 111 -6.01 19.89 0.15
CA PRO A 111 -6.18 21.31 -0.10
C PRO A 111 -6.88 22.02 1.06
N GLU A 112 -6.54 23.28 1.32
CA GLU A 112 -7.15 24.09 2.38
C GLU A 112 -8.68 24.21 2.24
N ILE A 113 -9.20 24.16 1.02
CA ILE A 113 -10.64 24.25 0.74
C ILE A 113 -11.44 23.08 1.37
N ILE A 114 -10.78 21.93 1.60
CA ILE A 114 -11.42 20.77 2.28
C ILE A 114 -11.47 20.99 3.80
N GLY A 115 -10.72 21.97 4.31
CA GLY A 115 -10.64 22.29 5.73
C GLY A 115 -9.70 21.35 6.49
N GLN A 116 -9.20 21.85 7.64
CA GLN A 116 -8.37 21.05 8.52
C GLN A 116 -9.24 20.24 9.49
N GLN A 117 -9.06 18.93 9.46
CA GLN A 117 -9.71 18.01 10.40
C GLN A 117 -8.63 17.21 11.15
N LYS A 118 -8.96 16.68 12.32
CA LYS A 118 -8.06 15.77 13.05
C LYS A 118 -7.86 14.44 12.30
N THR A 119 -8.90 13.99 11.62
CA THR A 119 -8.90 12.75 10.82
C THR A 119 -9.72 13.00 9.56
N TYR A 120 -9.32 12.40 8.47
CA TYR A 120 -10.03 12.44 7.19
C TYR A 120 -10.63 11.07 6.90
N GLY A 121 -11.81 11.03 6.27
CA GLY A 121 -12.40 9.76 5.83
C GLY A 121 -11.59 9.14 4.69
N GLU A 122 -11.73 7.83 4.50
CA GLU A 122 -11.00 7.03 3.50
C GLU A 122 -11.03 7.64 2.09
N LYS A 123 -12.19 8.12 1.66
CA LYS A 123 -12.33 8.77 0.35
C LYS A 123 -11.44 10.01 0.20
N VAL A 124 -11.32 10.84 1.23
CA VAL A 124 -10.48 12.05 1.19
C VAL A 124 -9.00 11.66 1.25
N THR A 125 -8.68 10.70 2.10
CA THR A 125 -7.31 10.20 2.28
C THR A 125 -6.79 9.53 1.01
N GLY A 126 -7.56 8.60 0.43
CA GLY A 126 -7.23 7.95 -0.84
C GLY A 126 -7.15 8.94 -1.98
N GLY A 127 -8.16 9.81 -2.12
CA GLY A 127 -8.19 10.85 -3.15
C GLY A 127 -7.02 11.83 -3.08
N ALA A 128 -6.51 12.13 -1.88
CA ALA A 128 -5.32 12.97 -1.73
C ALA A 128 -4.05 12.29 -2.28
N LEU A 129 -3.89 11.00 -2.02
CA LEU A 129 -2.80 10.21 -2.60
C LEU A 129 -2.95 10.09 -4.12
N GLU A 130 -4.16 9.82 -4.60
CA GLU A 130 -4.44 9.74 -6.03
C GLU A 130 -4.13 11.06 -6.73
N ALA A 131 -4.56 12.20 -6.17
CA ALA A 131 -4.24 13.52 -6.73
C ALA A 131 -2.72 13.75 -6.78
N PHE A 132 -1.99 13.38 -5.74
CA PHE A 132 -0.54 13.44 -5.72
C PHE A 132 0.09 12.58 -6.83
N ILE A 133 -0.37 11.33 -7.00
CA ILE A 133 0.07 10.45 -8.09
C ILE A 133 -0.23 11.06 -9.46
N GLY A 134 -1.38 11.71 -9.63
CA GLY A 134 -1.74 12.40 -10.86
C GLY A 134 -0.75 13.52 -11.22
N VAL A 135 -0.36 14.33 -10.23
CA VAL A 135 0.66 15.37 -10.42
C VAL A 135 2.03 14.78 -10.69
N LEU A 136 2.41 13.70 -10.02
CA LEU A 136 3.65 12.98 -10.32
C LEU A 136 3.70 12.54 -11.78
N TYR A 137 2.63 11.91 -12.24
CA TYR A 137 2.53 11.46 -13.63
C TYR A 137 2.71 12.60 -14.63
N ASP A 138 2.03 13.72 -14.41
CA ASP A 138 2.17 14.93 -15.26
C ASP A 138 3.58 15.52 -15.20
N SER A 139 4.27 15.37 -14.07
CA SER A 139 5.57 15.97 -13.80
C SER A 139 6.75 15.13 -14.24
N ILE A 140 6.78 13.84 -13.89
CA ILE A 140 7.92 12.93 -14.11
C ILE A 140 7.62 11.78 -15.07
N GLY A 141 6.39 11.70 -15.58
CA GLY A 141 5.97 10.69 -16.55
C GLY A 141 5.70 9.33 -15.95
N PHE A 142 5.30 8.37 -16.79
CA PHE A 142 4.83 7.06 -16.36
C PHE A 142 5.88 6.26 -15.60
N GLU A 143 7.10 6.12 -16.12
CA GLU A 143 8.13 5.28 -15.51
C GLU A 143 8.56 5.74 -14.11
N GLY A 144 8.74 7.05 -13.93
CA GLY A 144 9.06 7.61 -12.61
C GLY A 144 7.91 7.41 -11.62
N THR A 145 6.68 7.61 -12.06
CA THR A 145 5.50 7.42 -11.21
C THR A 145 5.27 5.94 -10.90
N LYS A 146 5.48 5.04 -11.86
CA LYS A 146 5.43 3.59 -11.66
C LYS A 146 6.41 3.15 -10.58
N THR A 147 7.67 3.59 -10.66
CA THR A 147 8.69 3.29 -9.63
C THR A 147 8.24 3.76 -8.25
N PHE A 148 7.70 4.98 -8.15
CA PHE A 148 7.19 5.53 -6.90
C PHE A 148 6.02 4.71 -6.34
N ILE A 149 5.04 4.34 -7.17
CA ILE A 149 3.86 3.55 -6.75
C ILE A 149 4.29 2.16 -6.27
N LEU A 150 5.19 1.49 -6.98
CA LEU A 150 5.66 0.16 -6.60
C LEU A 150 6.45 0.20 -5.28
N ASP A 151 7.27 1.23 -5.05
CA ASP A 151 7.95 1.44 -3.76
C ASP A 151 6.92 1.70 -2.62
N PHE A 152 5.91 2.52 -2.90
CA PHE A 152 4.83 2.81 -1.94
C PHE A 152 4.03 1.55 -1.56
N LEU A 153 3.73 0.69 -2.53
CA LEU A 153 2.94 -0.53 -2.36
C LEU A 153 3.80 -1.77 -2.06
N SER A 154 5.11 -1.64 -1.87
CA SER A 154 6.03 -2.78 -1.79
C SER A 154 5.62 -3.83 -0.75
N ASP A 155 5.27 -3.39 0.46
CA ASP A 155 4.87 -4.31 1.54
C ASP A 155 3.59 -5.09 1.21
N GLU A 156 2.64 -4.46 0.51
CA GLU A 156 1.37 -5.06 0.08
C GLU A 156 1.59 -6.03 -1.07
N ILE A 157 2.41 -5.62 -2.02
CA ILE A 157 2.79 -6.43 -3.17
C ILE A 157 3.50 -7.71 -2.70
N ASP A 158 4.44 -7.59 -1.78
CA ASP A 158 5.18 -8.73 -1.22
C ASP A 158 4.26 -9.70 -0.50
N GLN A 159 3.24 -9.21 0.21
CA GLN A 159 2.22 -10.06 0.84
C GLN A 159 1.36 -10.81 -0.17
N HIS A 160 1.17 -10.26 -1.37
CA HIS A 160 0.40 -10.86 -2.45
C HIS A 160 1.28 -11.65 -3.45
N HIS A 161 2.61 -11.71 -3.21
CA HIS A 161 3.48 -12.54 -4.05
C HIS A 161 3.11 -14.01 -3.88
N PRO A 162 2.98 -14.81 -4.97
CA PRO A 162 2.55 -16.22 -4.86
C PRO A 162 3.48 -17.07 -4.02
N GLU A 163 4.78 -16.74 -4.03
CA GLU A 163 5.73 -17.40 -3.14
C GLU A 163 5.41 -17.14 -1.68
N ASN A 164 4.80 -16.01 -1.36
CA ASN A 164 4.39 -15.62 -0.02
C ASN A 164 2.90 -15.88 0.28
N ASN A 165 2.16 -16.45 -0.67
CA ASN A 165 0.75 -16.81 -0.45
C ASN A 165 0.61 -18.17 0.28
N PHE A 166 1.21 -18.27 1.44
CA PHE A 166 1.17 -19.49 2.25
C PHE A 166 -0.24 -19.87 2.68
N ILE A 167 -1.13 -18.89 2.88
CA ILE A 167 -2.55 -19.14 3.17
C ILE A 167 -3.20 -19.88 2.01
N GLY A 168 -3.02 -19.41 0.77
CA GLY A 168 -3.55 -20.05 -0.42
C GLY A 168 -2.99 -21.45 -0.62
N LYS A 169 -1.66 -21.60 -0.52
CA LYS A 169 -1.00 -22.91 -0.62
C LYS A 169 -1.54 -23.92 0.42
N LEU A 170 -1.74 -23.50 1.67
CA LEU A 170 -2.28 -24.36 2.71
C LEU A 170 -3.73 -24.75 2.44
N GLN A 171 -4.55 -23.82 1.92
CA GLN A 171 -5.93 -24.08 1.51
C GLN A 171 -6.01 -25.06 0.34
N GLU A 172 -5.19 -24.85 -0.70
CA GLU A 172 -5.10 -25.73 -1.87
C GLU A 172 -4.68 -27.15 -1.45
N TRP A 173 -3.68 -27.26 -0.56
CA TRP A 173 -3.27 -28.56 -0.03
C TRP A 173 -4.41 -29.27 0.70
N HIS A 174 -5.15 -28.57 1.60
CA HIS A 174 -6.31 -29.13 2.28
C HIS A 174 -7.38 -29.60 1.28
N GLN A 175 -7.66 -28.82 0.24
CA GLN A 175 -8.61 -29.19 -0.81
C GLN A 175 -8.14 -30.45 -1.59
N HIS A 176 -6.87 -30.53 -1.93
CA HIS A 176 -6.31 -31.71 -2.60
C HIS A 176 -6.37 -32.98 -1.74
N GLN A 177 -6.27 -32.83 -0.42
CA GLN A 177 -6.42 -33.96 0.51
C GLN A 177 -7.89 -34.28 0.85
N GLY A 178 -8.85 -33.54 0.31
CA GLY A 178 -10.26 -33.68 0.66
C GLY A 178 -10.58 -33.28 2.12
N LEU A 179 -9.69 -32.47 2.74
CA LEU A 179 -9.85 -32.02 4.12
C LEU A 179 -10.63 -30.70 4.17
N PRO A 180 -11.36 -30.42 5.28
CA PRO A 180 -11.94 -29.11 5.50
C PRO A 180 -10.90 -28.00 5.52
N LEU A 181 -11.30 -26.77 5.12
CA LEU A 181 -10.38 -25.63 5.11
C LEU A 181 -9.87 -25.31 6.52
N PRO A 182 -8.59 -24.87 6.64
CA PRO A 182 -8.00 -24.52 7.92
C PRO A 182 -8.63 -23.25 8.49
N VAL A 183 -8.76 -23.19 9.82
CA VAL A 183 -9.37 -22.08 10.56
C VAL A 183 -8.29 -21.24 11.23
N TYR A 184 -8.38 -19.92 11.07
CA TYR A 184 -7.45 -18.95 11.67
C TYR A 184 -8.11 -18.24 12.84
N SER A 185 -7.41 -18.16 13.97
CA SER A 185 -7.84 -17.41 15.16
C SER A 185 -6.70 -16.57 15.72
N GLU A 186 -7.03 -15.36 16.16
CA GLU A 186 -6.07 -14.52 16.91
C GLU A 186 -5.81 -15.13 18.29
N ILE A 187 -4.59 -14.95 18.79
CA ILE A 187 -4.19 -15.26 20.16
C ILE A 187 -3.95 -13.93 20.87
N PRO A 188 -5.00 -13.30 21.47
CA PRO A 188 -4.89 -11.96 22.03
C PRO A 188 -3.85 -11.85 23.17
N GLU A 189 -3.64 -12.94 23.92
CA GLU A 189 -2.67 -13.00 25.02
C GLU A 189 -1.21 -12.93 24.55
N LYS A 190 -0.99 -13.23 23.27
CA LYS A 190 0.34 -13.12 22.61
C LYS A 190 0.49 -11.87 21.76
N ARG A 191 -0.44 -10.93 21.89
CA ARG A 191 -0.31 -9.62 21.23
C ARG A 191 0.81 -8.85 21.93
N ASP A 192 1.85 -8.50 21.17
CA ASP A 192 3.06 -7.83 21.67
C ASP A 192 3.29 -6.52 20.91
N GLY A 193 4.29 -5.75 21.39
CA GLY A 193 4.68 -4.50 20.74
C GLY A 193 4.01 -3.26 21.32
N PRO A 194 4.54 -2.06 21.00
CA PRO A 194 3.96 -0.80 21.44
C PRO A 194 2.60 -0.54 20.80
N VAL A 195 1.75 0.24 21.49
CA VAL A 195 0.39 0.59 21.04
C VAL A 195 0.35 1.11 19.58
N HIS A 196 1.41 1.78 19.15
CA HIS A 196 1.53 2.36 17.81
C HIS A 196 2.09 1.39 16.76
N SER A 197 2.53 0.19 17.15
CA SER A 197 3.03 -0.84 16.23
C SER A 197 2.80 -2.22 16.86
N PRO A 198 1.54 -2.65 17.00
CA PRO A 198 1.21 -3.91 17.63
C PRO A 198 1.72 -5.07 16.77
N LEU A 199 2.17 -6.13 17.42
CA LEU A 199 2.47 -7.41 16.79
C LEU A 199 1.30 -8.35 17.05
N PHE A 200 0.64 -8.77 15.98
CA PHE A 200 -0.46 -9.72 16.05
C PHE A 200 0.07 -11.14 16.07
N THR A 201 -0.55 -12.02 16.84
CA THR A 201 -0.26 -13.46 16.80
C THR A 201 -1.51 -14.22 16.40
N PHE A 202 -1.38 -15.01 15.34
CA PHE A 202 -2.46 -15.88 14.83
C PHE A 202 -2.06 -17.33 14.89
N ARG A 203 -3.05 -18.17 15.13
CA ARG A 203 -2.96 -19.62 15.06
C ARG A 203 -3.79 -20.13 13.89
N VAL A 204 -3.28 -21.11 13.17
CA VAL A 204 -4.03 -21.87 12.18
C VAL A 204 -4.24 -23.28 12.70
N CYS A 205 -5.48 -23.76 12.63
CA CYS A 205 -5.89 -25.09 13.08
C CYS A 205 -6.55 -25.86 11.95
N ALA A 206 -6.44 -27.19 12.00
CA ALA A 206 -7.33 -28.07 11.27
C ALA A 206 -8.75 -27.97 11.84
N ALA A 207 -9.76 -28.41 11.07
CA ALA A 207 -11.16 -28.32 11.47
C ALA A 207 -11.48 -29.02 12.78
N GLU A 208 -10.78 -30.12 13.10
CA GLU A 208 -10.87 -30.86 14.36
C GLU A 208 -10.15 -30.20 15.54
N GLY A 209 -9.57 -28.98 15.33
CA GLY A 209 -8.94 -28.18 16.35
C GLY A 209 -7.44 -28.42 16.56
N ALA A 210 -6.82 -29.34 15.81
CA ALA A 210 -5.38 -29.57 15.88
C ALA A 210 -4.60 -28.34 15.37
N VAL A 211 -3.66 -27.83 16.17
CA VAL A 211 -2.83 -26.69 15.81
C VAL A 211 -1.82 -27.08 14.75
N LEU A 212 -1.93 -26.46 13.58
CA LEU A 212 -1.03 -26.65 12.45
C LEU A 212 0.18 -25.69 12.54
N GLY A 213 -0.04 -24.41 12.88
CA GLY A 213 1.02 -23.43 13.02
C GLY A 213 0.59 -22.19 13.80
N GLU A 214 1.57 -21.44 14.32
CA GLU A 214 1.37 -20.12 14.94
C GLU A 214 2.32 -19.12 14.30
N GLY A 215 1.80 -17.94 13.93
CA GLY A 215 2.57 -16.91 13.25
C GLY A 215 2.36 -15.53 13.84
N THR A 216 3.33 -14.66 13.62
CA THR A 216 3.31 -13.27 14.09
C THR A 216 3.47 -12.32 12.92
N GLY A 217 2.87 -11.11 13.03
CA GLY A 217 2.98 -10.11 12.00
C GLY A 217 2.53 -8.74 12.47
N ARG A 218 2.94 -7.72 11.76
CA ARG A 218 2.58 -6.32 12.04
C ARG A 218 1.13 -5.98 11.68
N ASN A 219 0.48 -6.85 10.95
CA ASN A 219 -0.95 -6.80 10.66
C ASN A 219 -1.53 -8.23 10.65
N VAL A 220 -2.86 -8.33 10.62
CA VAL A 220 -3.60 -9.59 10.65
C VAL A 220 -3.21 -10.51 9.50
N THR A 221 -3.05 -9.97 8.29
CA THR A 221 -2.69 -10.74 7.10
C THR A 221 -1.28 -11.32 7.20
N ALA A 222 -0.30 -10.51 7.59
CA ALA A 222 1.08 -10.96 7.78
C ALA A 222 1.19 -12.05 8.86
N ALA A 223 0.46 -11.90 9.97
CA ALA A 223 0.42 -12.91 11.04
C ALA A 223 -0.20 -14.23 10.56
N LYS A 224 -1.28 -14.17 9.77
CA LYS A 224 -1.90 -15.36 9.16
C LYS A 224 -0.99 -16.03 8.12
N GLN A 225 -0.28 -15.25 7.29
CA GLN A 225 0.69 -15.78 6.32
C GLN A 225 1.84 -16.50 7.02
N ASP A 226 2.40 -15.91 8.10
CA ASP A 226 3.47 -16.57 8.88
C ASP A 226 2.95 -17.84 9.58
N ALA A 227 1.72 -17.85 10.09
CA ALA A 227 1.09 -19.05 10.67
C ALA A 227 0.93 -20.17 9.61
N ALA A 228 0.49 -19.79 8.40
CA ALA A 228 0.33 -20.72 7.30
C ALA A 228 1.68 -21.28 6.81
N ARG A 229 2.72 -20.42 6.70
CA ARG A 229 4.09 -20.83 6.34
C ARG A 229 4.60 -21.88 7.31
N LYS A 230 4.51 -21.63 8.61
CA LYS A 230 4.93 -22.58 9.65
C LYS A 230 4.13 -23.88 9.64
N ALA A 231 2.82 -23.80 9.27
CA ALA A 231 2.00 -25.00 9.09
C ALA A 231 2.48 -25.85 7.92
N LEU A 232 2.79 -25.23 6.76
CA LEU A 232 3.34 -25.91 5.59
C LEU A 232 4.70 -26.56 5.89
N GLU A 233 5.59 -25.85 6.57
CA GLU A 233 6.90 -26.39 7.03
C GLU A 233 6.71 -27.63 7.93
N LYS A 234 5.80 -27.53 8.92
CA LYS A 234 5.49 -28.65 9.84
C LYS A 234 4.91 -29.86 9.11
N LEU A 235 4.07 -29.61 8.09
CA LEU A 235 3.49 -30.65 7.25
C LEU A 235 4.47 -31.18 6.20
N ARG A 236 5.70 -30.61 6.10
CA ARG A 236 6.72 -30.93 5.09
C ARG A 236 6.23 -30.77 3.65
N ILE A 237 5.42 -29.76 3.42
CA ILE A 237 4.94 -29.37 2.11
C ILE A 237 5.90 -28.31 1.58
N ASP A 238 6.36 -28.48 0.34
CA ASP A 238 7.22 -27.49 -0.32
C ASP A 238 6.47 -26.14 -0.39
N ALA A 239 7.03 -25.12 0.27
CA ALA A 239 6.42 -23.83 0.46
C ALA A 239 6.76 -22.86 -0.69
#